data_68e813194e10ef8a783e06d455144f59
#
_entry.id   68e813194e10ef8a783e06d455144f59
#
_cell.length_a   1.000
_cell.length_b   1.000
_cell.length_c   1.000
_cell.angle_alpha   90.00
_cell.angle_beta   90.00
_cell.angle_gamma   90.00
#
_symmetry.space_group_name_H-M   'P 1'
#
loop_
_entity.id
_entity.type
_entity.pdbx_description
1 polymer ?
#
loop_
_entity_poly.entity_id
_entity_poly.type
_entity_poly.pdbx_seq_one_letter_code
_entity_poly.pdbx_strand_id
1 'polypeptide(L)'
;MWPGLVGKGDEEGQEPPISLERMLDLTAAAEVDGQKYDGIDYFLFLPHTNPEASDDELKGIADLIQGKGFDIGSLVAPVWPGTVGDSAMGTEEQRGKFLEAVKMACRIAKVFNEHGARKRGVIRIDSAEFGVEKWREDTAANTGTIVSTFKEAAKIAADHGERLAAEGEICWAGMHSWKDMLDVLEGVGMPEALGFQADLAHTYLYTLGYNAPEHALVQEGYSEEEFWPAYEKMTDALRPWTIDFHVAQNDGEVHGAGSHDKTGKHCPADDPNG
;
A
#
# COMPACT_ATOMS: atom_id res chain seq x y z
N MET A 1 4.44 9.31 0.92
CA MET A 1 4.04 10.20 2.02
C MET A 1 2.60 9.91 2.38
N TRP A 2 2.43 9.18 3.43
CA TRP A 2 1.14 8.93 4.01
C TRP A 2 0.88 10.05 5.02
N PRO A 3 -0.11 10.87 4.84
CA PRO A 3 -0.25 12.08 5.66
C PRO A 3 -0.73 11.81 7.07
N GLY A 4 -0.68 10.59 7.54
CA GLY A 4 -1.24 10.23 8.84
C GLY A 4 -2.72 10.59 9.01
N LEU A 5 -3.27 11.27 8.04
CA LEU A 5 -4.52 12.00 8.12
C LEU A 5 -5.44 11.74 6.93
N VAL A 6 -4.92 11.20 5.82
CA VAL A 6 -5.77 10.73 4.71
C VAL A 6 -6.55 9.53 5.20
N GLY A 7 -7.86 9.59 5.06
CA GLY A 7 -8.76 8.54 5.55
C GLY A 7 -9.07 8.59 7.05
N LYS A 8 -8.46 9.49 7.81
CA LYS A 8 -8.94 9.85 9.14
C LYS A 8 -10.09 10.84 8.94
N GLY A 9 -11.29 10.38 9.26
CA GLY A 9 -12.50 11.17 9.13
C GLY A 9 -12.69 12.17 10.27
N ASP A 10 -13.91 12.71 10.37
CA ASP A 10 -14.32 13.63 11.46
C ASP A 10 -14.69 12.87 12.77
N GLU A 11 -14.17 11.67 12.99
CA GLU A 11 -14.44 10.89 14.18
C GLU A 11 -13.72 11.48 15.40
N GLU A 12 -14.31 11.34 16.57
CA GLU A 12 -13.73 11.84 17.83
C GLU A 12 -12.34 11.20 18.07
N GLY A 13 -11.35 12.05 18.36
CA GLY A 13 -9.97 11.63 18.60
C GLY A 13 -9.12 11.49 17.35
N GLN A 14 -9.64 11.83 16.16
CA GLN A 14 -8.88 11.85 14.92
C GLN A 14 -8.32 13.25 14.65
N GLU A 15 -7.09 13.31 14.12
CA GLU A 15 -6.49 14.56 13.71
C GLU A 15 -7.10 15.04 12.38
N PRO A 16 -7.34 16.34 12.20
CA PRO A 16 -7.87 16.87 10.95
C PRO A 16 -6.85 16.69 9.82
N PRO A 17 -7.31 16.51 8.57
CA PRO A 17 -6.44 16.49 7.42
C PRO A 17 -5.62 17.78 7.29
N ILE A 18 -4.34 17.64 6.94
CA ILE A 18 -3.47 18.79 6.64
C ILE A 18 -3.38 18.99 5.13
N SER A 19 -3.14 20.24 4.70
CA SER A 19 -2.98 20.53 3.27
C SER A 19 -1.72 19.87 2.70
N LEU A 20 -1.72 19.61 1.37
CA LEU A 20 -0.54 19.11 0.67
C LEU A 20 0.68 20.01 0.90
N GLU A 21 0.52 21.34 0.79
CA GLU A 21 1.61 22.29 1.05
C GLU A 21 2.22 22.11 2.44
N ARG A 22 1.36 21.98 3.47
CA ARG A 22 1.84 21.78 4.84
C ARG A 22 2.60 20.47 4.99
N MET A 23 2.15 19.40 4.35
CA MET A 23 2.86 18.12 4.33
C MET A 23 4.21 18.22 3.65
N LEU A 24 4.27 18.90 2.50
CA LEU A 24 5.52 19.13 1.77
C LEU A 24 6.50 19.95 2.62
N ASP A 25 6.01 20.98 3.35
CA ASP A 25 6.85 21.76 4.26
C ASP A 25 7.41 20.91 5.41
N LEU A 26 6.60 20.03 5.99
CA LEU A 26 7.06 19.10 7.03
C LEU A 26 8.11 18.11 6.48
N THR A 27 7.88 17.56 5.30
CA THR A 27 8.84 16.66 4.65
C THR A 27 10.15 17.39 4.30
N ALA A 28 10.06 18.62 3.81
CA ALA A 28 11.27 19.44 3.50
C ALA A 28 12.07 19.80 4.76
N ALA A 29 11.41 19.88 5.92
CA ALA A 29 12.07 20.10 7.19
C ALA A 29 12.64 18.81 7.81
N ALA A 30 12.21 17.65 7.37
CA ALA A 30 12.70 16.37 7.88
C ALA A 30 14.14 16.09 7.40
N GLU A 31 14.98 15.68 8.33
CA GLU A 31 16.40 15.40 8.08
C GLU A 31 16.87 14.26 9.00
N VAL A 32 17.63 13.34 8.47
CA VAL A 32 18.26 12.26 9.22
C VAL A 32 19.76 12.28 8.93
N ASP A 33 20.57 12.47 9.96
CA ASP A 33 22.05 12.54 9.87
C ASP A 33 22.56 13.53 8.78
N GLY A 34 21.92 14.67 8.65
CA GLY A 34 22.25 15.69 7.65
C GLY A 34 21.74 15.37 6.23
N GLN A 35 20.98 14.30 6.06
CA GLN A 35 20.40 13.92 4.78
C GLN A 35 18.90 14.23 4.75
N LYS A 36 18.44 14.79 3.64
CA LYS A 36 17.04 15.08 3.36
C LYS A 36 16.46 14.09 2.37
N TYR A 37 15.14 13.99 2.38
CA TYR A 37 14.42 13.21 1.39
C TYR A 37 14.40 13.92 0.03
N ASP A 38 14.47 13.16 -1.05
CA ASP A 38 14.47 13.65 -2.44
C ASP A 38 13.15 13.43 -3.17
N GLY A 39 12.20 12.75 -2.54
CA GLY A 39 10.91 12.46 -3.15
C GLY A 39 9.83 12.10 -2.13
N ILE A 40 8.64 11.91 -2.65
CA ILE A 40 7.46 11.53 -1.87
C ILE A 40 6.70 10.40 -2.57
N ASP A 41 6.12 9.50 -1.80
CA ASP A 41 5.02 8.65 -2.28
C ASP A 41 3.71 9.41 -2.14
N TYR A 42 2.81 9.25 -3.12
CA TYR A 42 1.71 10.15 -3.27
C TYR A 42 0.35 9.44 -3.40
N PHE A 43 -0.60 9.83 -2.56
CA PHE A 43 -1.94 9.26 -2.53
C PHE A 43 -2.87 9.97 -3.50
N LEU A 44 -3.55 9.21 -4.37
CA LEU A 44 -4.34 9.73 -5.47
C LEU A 44 -5.83 9.94 -5.10
N PHE A 45 -6.09 10.54 -3.94
CA PHE A 45 -7.44 10.86 -3.49
C PHE A 45 -7.48 12.13 -2.63
N LEU A 46 -8.69 12.55 -2.31
CA LEU A 46 -8.91 13.71 -1.44
C LEU A 46 -8.26 13.51 -0.06
N PRO A 47 -7.84 14.58 0.61
CA PRO A 47 -7.97 15.99 0.20
C PRO A 47 -6.88 16.50 -0.76
N HIS A 48 -5.87 15.71 -1.11
CA HIS A 48 -4.71 16.19 -1.83
C HIS A 48 -4.83 16.11 -3.36
N THR A 49 -5.55 15.12 -3.86
CA THR A 49 -5.77 14.92 -5.30
C THR A 49 -7.24 14.65 -5.53
N ASN A 50 -7.87 15.44 -6.39
CA ASN A 50 -9.15 15.05 -6.96
C ASN A 50 -8.88 13.98 -8.04
N PRO A 51 -9.43 12.76 -7.93
CA PRO A 51 -9.25 11.72 -8.94
C PRO A 51 -9.71 12.13 -10.35
N GLU A 52 -10.67 13.07 -10.43
CA GLU A 52 -11.20 13.61 -11.68
C GLU A 52 -10.48 14.88 -12.15
N ALA A 53 -9.38 15.26 -11.49
CA ALA A 53 -8.61 16.44 -11.86
C ALA A 53 -8.19 16.39 -13.33
N SER A 54 -8.26 17.57 -13.98
CA SER A 54 -7.74 17.76 -15.32
C SER A 54 -6.22 17.61 -15.37
N ASP A 55 -5.66 17.39 -16.55
CA ASP A 55 -4.22 17.27 -16.71
C ASP A 55 -3.49 18.55 -16.27
N ASP A 56 -4.10 19.74 -16.46
CA ASP A 56 -3.49 20.99 -16.02
C ASP A 56 -3.50 21.17 -14.51
N GLU A 57 -4.55 20.71 -13.81
CA GLU A 57 -4.57 20.67 -12.35
C GLU A 57 -3.52 19.68 -11.81
N LEU A 58 -3.37 18.51 -12.43
CA LEU A 58 -2.34 17.54 -12.06
C LEU A 58 -0.93 18.09 -12.29
N LYS A 59 -0.68 18.82 -13.38
CA LYS A 59 0.60 19.51 -13.61
C LYS A 59 0.85 20.57 -12.53
N GLY A 60 -0.18 21.32 -12.13
CA GLY A 60 -0.08 22.27 -11.02
C GLY A 60 0.33 21.63 -9.69
N ILE A 61 -0.20 20.42 -9.41
CA ILE A 61 0.22 19.62 -8.25
C ILE A 61 1.70 19.19 -8.41
N ALA A 62 2.08 18.73 -9.59
CA ALA A 62 3.45 18.34 -9.88
C ALA A 62 4.43 19.53 -9.70
N ASP A 63 4.08 20.71 -10.20
CA ASP A 63 4.86 21.93 -10.04
C ASP A 63 5.02 22.32 -8.56
N LEU A 64 3.95 22.19 -7.76
CA LEU A 64 4.00 22.44 -6.32
C LEU A 64 4.99 21.50 -5.61
N ILE A 65 4.94 20.18 -5.93
CA ILE A 65 5.82 19.17 -5.34
C ILE A 65 7.27 19.43 -5.75
N GLN A 66 7.53 19.64 -7.04
CA GLN A 66 8.85 19.94 -7.55
C GLN A 66 9.40 21.29 -7.05
N GLY A 67 8.52 22.29 -6.86
CA GLY A 67 8.86 23.58 -6.26
C GLY A 67 9.35 23.49 -4.82
N LYS A 68 9.03 22.41 -4.11
CA LYS A 68 9.55 22.08 -2.77
C LYS A 68 10.82 21.20 -2.81
N GLY A 69 11.28 20.85 -4.00
CA GLY A 69 12.51 20.06 -4.20
C GLY A 69 12.28 18.55 -4.22
N PHE A 70 11.05 18.07 -4.41
CA PHE A 70 10.75 16.65 -4.42
C PHE A 70 10.41 16.12 -5.80
N ASP A 71 10.87 14.90 -6.09
CA ASP A 71 10.30 14.05 -7.14
C ASP A 71 9.07 13.30 -6.59
N ILE A 72 8.14 12.92 -7.47
CA ILE A 72 7.06 11.99 -7.14
C ILE A 72 7.60 10.56 -7.32
N GLY A 73 7.43 9.73 -6.31
CA GLY A 73 7.79 8.30 -6.30
C GLY A 73 6.61 7.40 -6.62
N SER A 74 6.35 6.44 -5.73
CA SER A 74 5.23 5.53 -5.84
C SER A 74 3.89 6.25 -5.62
N LEU A 75 2.87 5.80 -6.34
CA LEU A 75 1.51 6.33 -6.25
C LEU A 75 0.63 5.32 -5.52
N VAL A 76 -0.28 5.80 -4.69
CA VAL A 76 -1.27 4.95 -4.03
C VAL A 76 -2.61 5.10 -4.75
N ALA A 77 -3.06 4.05 -5.41
CA ALA A 77 -4.34 4.05 -6.12
C ALA A 77 -5.51 4.05 -5.12
N PRO A 78 -6.57 4.85 -5.34
CA PRO A 78 -7.72 4.89 -4.46
C PRO A 78 -8.68 3.72 -4.78
N VAL A 79 -8.24 2.50 -4.46
CA VAL A 79 -8.98 1.26 -4.80
C VAL A 79 -10.09 0.91 -3.79
N TRP A 80 -10.17 1.59 -2.64
CA TRP A 80 -11.06 1.20 -1.54
C TRP A 80 -12.51 1.65 -1.71
N PRO A 81 -13.47 0.94 -1.10
CA PRO A 81 -14.83 1.42 -0.94
C PRO A 81 -14.88 2.83 -0.30
N GLY A 82 -15.70 3.71 -0.84
CA GLY A 82 -15.78 5.11 -0.41
C GLY A 82 -14.79 6.06 -1.14
N THR A 83 -13.93 5.51 -1.99
CA THR A 83 -13.10 6.26 -2.93
C THR A 83 -13.62 6.05 -4.37
N VAL A 84 -12.72 5.96 -5.37
CA VAL A 84 -13.09 5.61 -6.75
C VAL A 84 -13.34 4.12 -6.89
N GLY A 85 -12.57 3.32 -6.15
CA GLY A 85 -12.55 1.87 -6.25
C GLY A 85 -13.57 1.15 -5.38
N ASP A 86 -13.45 -0.16 -5.35
CA ASP A 86 -14.22 -1.08 -4.54
C ASP A 86 -13.46 -2.42 -4.45
N SER A 87 -13.99 -3.42 -3.75
CA SER A 87 -13.34 -4.71 -3.49
C SER A 87 -12.92 -5.47 -4.76
N ALA A 88 -11.68 -5.92 -4.79
CA ALA A 88 -11.14 -6.82 -5.82
C ALA A 88 -11.73 -8.24 -5.71
N MET A 89 -12.30 -8.60 -4.57
CA MET A 89 -12.94 -9.88 -4.28
C MET A 89 -14.49 -9.80 -4.45
N GLY A 90 -15.03 -8.61 -4.64
CA GLY A 90 -16.46 -8.34 -4.64
C GLY A 90 -17.21 -8.82 -5.88
N THR A 91 -18.42 -8.27 -6.05
CA THR A 91 -19.25 -8.49 -7.24
C THR A 91 -18.56 -7.99 -8.50
N GLU A 92 -19.07 -8.34 -9.67
CA GLU A 92 -18.56 -7.84 -10.96
C GLU A 92 -18.55 -6.29 -11.01
N GLU A 93 -19.58 -5.64 -10.48
CA GLU A 93 -19.64 -4.17 -10.39
C GLU A 93 -18.50 -3.62 -9.52
N GLN A 94 -18.29 -4.19 -8.33
CA GLN A 94 -17.23 -3.77 -7.40
C GLN A 94 -15.85 -3.95 -8.02
N ARG A 95 -15.57 -5.10 -8.61
CA ARG A 95 -14.33 -5.36 -9.34
C ARG A 95 -14.15 -4.41 -10.54
N GLY A 96 -15.23 -4.07 -11.23
CA GLY A 96 -15.21 -3.05 -12.27
C GLY A 96 -14.73 -1.69 -11.75
N LYS A 97 -15.25 -1.23 -10.60
CA LYS A 97 -14.78 0.00 -9.94
C LYS A 97 -13.29 -0.09 -9.53
N PHE A 98 -12.86 -1.23 -9.00
CA PHE A 98 -11.44 -1.47 -8.72
C PHE A 98 -10.56 -1.22 -9.95
N LEU A 99 -10.93 -1.82 -11.08
CA LEU A 99 -10.19 -1.67 -12.34
C LEU A 99 -10.22 -0.23 -12.88
N GLU A 100 -11.34 0.49 -12.71
CA GLU A 100 -11.42 1.91 -13.09
C GLU A 100 -10.50 2.78 -12.20
N ALA A 101 -10.38 2.48 -10.90
CA ALA A 101 -9.43 3.16 -10.03
C ALA A 101 -7.97 2.94 -10.47
N VAL A 102 -7.63 1.73 -10.91
CA VAL A 102 -6.30 1.43 -11.47
C VAL A 102 -6.05 2.19 -12.78
N LYS A 103 -7.03 2.22 -13.70
CA LYS A 103 -6.92 3.02 -14.95
C LYS A 103 -6.71 4.49 -14.67
N MET A 104 -7.46 5.04 -13.71
CA MET A 104 -7.34 6.43 -13.31
C MET A 104 -5.94 6.70 -12.71
N ALA A 105 -5.43 5.82 -11.85
CA ALA A 105 -4.08 5.94 -11.32
C ALA A 105 -3.01 5.92 -12.43
N CYS A 106 -3.15 5.04 -13.42
CA CYS A 106 -2.27 4.99 -14.58
C CYS A 106 -2.34 6.29 -15.43
N ARG A 107 -3.53 6.87 -15.60
CA ARG A 107 -3.69 8.16 -16.27
C ARG A 107 -2.93 9.27 -15.54
N ILE A 108 -3.10 9.36 -14.23
CA ILE A 108 -2.41 10.36 -13.41
C ILE A 108 -0.89 10.13 -13.45
N ALA A 109 -0.44 8.88 -13.32
CA ALA A 109 0.98 8.51 -13.45
C ALA A 109 1.57 9.01 -14.77
N LYS A 110 0.84 8.82 -15.88
CA LYS A 110 1.25 9.30 -17.21
C LYS A 110 1.44 10.81 -17.23
N VAL A 111 0.49 11.59 -16.67
CA VAL A 111 0.61 13.06 -16.62
C VAL A 111 1.86 13.47 -15.84
N PHE A 112 2.11 12.87 -14.68
CA PHE A 112 3.29 13.17 -13.88
C PHE A 112 4.61 12.76 -14.57
N ASN A 113 4.61 11.62 -15.26
CA ASN A 113 5.77 11.15 -16.03
C ASN A 113 6.09 12.10 -17.21
N GLU A 114 5.06 12.47 -17.99
CA GLU A 114 5.21 13.37 -19.15
C GLU A 114 5.60 14.79 -18.73
N HIS A 115 5.13 15.22 -17.55
CA HIS A 115 5.55 16.52 -16.96
C HIS A 115 6.97 16.49 -16.35
N GLY A 116 7.57 15.30 -16.23
CA GLY A 116 8.93 15.12 -15.69
C GLY A 116 9.00 15.17 -14.16
N ALA A 117 7.86 15.13 -13.47
CA ALA A 117 7.80 15.15 -12.02
C ALA A 117 7.95 13.75 -11.40
N ARG A 118 7.68 12.68 -12.18
CA ARG A 118 7.83 11.28 -11.75
C ARG A 118 8.70 10.53 -12.74
N LYS A 119 9.78 9.94 -12.25
CA LYS A 119 10.79 9.24 -13.07
C LYS A 119 10.88 7.75 -12.74
N ARG A 120 10.34 7.34 -11.61
CA ARG A 120 10.40 5.99 -11.03
C ARG A 120 9.27 5.81 -10.03
N GLY A 121 9.09 4.60 -9.57
CA GLY A 121 8.04 4.22 -8.63
C GLY A 121 7.04 3.27 -9.26
N VAL A 122 6.12 2.83 -8.47
CA VAL A 122 5.05 1.88 -8.81
C VAL A 122 3.69 2.49 -8.51
N ILE A 123 2.62 1.80 -8.87
CA ILE A 123 1.28 2.11 -8.38
C ILE A 123 0.91 1.06 -7.35
N ARG A 124 0.79 1.47 -6.09
CA ARG A 124 0.40 0.61 -4.99
C ARG A 124 -1.09 0.30 -5.05
N ILE A 125 -1.42 -0.97 -4.80
CA ILE A 125 -2.78 -1.50 -4.64
C ILE A 125 -2.83 -2.48 -3.47
N ASP A 126 -4.02 -2.81 -3.02
CA ASP A 126 -4.34 -3.94 -2.15
C ASP A 126 -5.67 -4.59 -2.60
N SER A 127 -6.21 -5.58 -1.87
CA SER A 127 -7.45 -6.25 -2.29
C SER A 127 -8.72 -5.40 -2.11
N ALA A 128 -8.63 -4.31 -1.35
CA ALA A 128 -9.75 -3.47 -0.97
C ALA A 128 -10.95 -4.23 -0.33
N GLU A 129 -10.71 -5.45 0.12
CA GLU A 129 -11.68 -6.25 0.91
C GLU A 129 -11.21 -6.29 2.36
N PHE A 130 -11.84 -5.45 3.19
CA PHE A 130 -11.46 -5.30 4.59
C PHE A 130 -12.01 -6.45 5.44
N GLY A 131 -11.12 -7.08 6.21
CA GLY A 131 -11.44 -8.23 7.05
C GLY A 131 -11.31 -9.57 6.31
N VAL A 132 -11.01 -10.62 7.05
CA VAL A 132 -10.68 -11.94 6.48
C VAL A 132 -11.82 -12.94 6.53
N GLU A 133 -12.90 -12.65 7.24
CA GLU A 133 -14.01 -13.58 7.52
C GLU A 133 -14.71 -14.01 6.24
N LYS A 134 -15.06 -13.06 5.39
CA LYS A 134 -15.73 -13.33 4.11
C LYS A 134 -14.83 -14.14 3.16
N TRP A 135 -13.53 -13.86 3.17
CA TRP A 135 -12.56 -14.62 2.39
C TRP A 135 -12.49 -16.09 2.87
N ARG A 136 -12.57 -16.32 4.19
CA ARG A 136 -12.54 -17.65 4.79
C ARG A 136 -13.76 -18.52 4.48
N GLU A 137 -14.87 -17.94 4.05
CA GLU A 137 -16.07 -18.72 3.65
C GLU A 137 -15.78 -19.66 2.49
N ASP A 138 -14.92 -19.25 1.54
CA ASP A 138 -14.41 -20.09 0.44
C ASP A 138 -13.06 -19.51 -0.02
N THR A 139 -12.00 -19.89 0.68
CA THR A 139 -10.65 -19.36 0.45
C THR A 139 -10.18 -19.54 -0.99
N ALA A 140 -10.44 -20.69 -1.59
CA ALA A 140 -9.99 -20.99 -2.95
C ALA A 140 -10.72 -20.15 -4.00
N ALA A 141 -12.06 -20.03 -3.91
CA ALA A 141 -12.84 -19.23 -4.84
C ALA A 141 -12.55 -17.74 -4.68
N ASN A 142 -12.44 -17.27 -3.44
CA ASN A 142 -12.18 -15.86 -3.14
C ASN A 142 -10.76 -15.43 -3.55
N THR A 143 -9.73 -16.26 -3.30
CA THR A 143 -8.38 -16.03 -3.83
C THR A 143 -8.38 -16.03 -5.35
N GLY A 144 -9.07 -16.98 -5.98
CA GLY A 144 -9.21 -17.03 -7.45
C GLY A 144 -9.86 -15.76 -8.01
N THR A 145 -10.82 -15.16 -7.30
CA THR A 145 -11.47 -13.90 -7.70
C THR A 145 -10.49 -12.73 -7.61
N ILE A 146 -9.74 -12.60 -6.50
CA ILE A 146 -8.69 -11.58 -6.35
C ILE A 146 -7.64 -11.72 -7.45
N VAL A 147 -7.14 -12.93 -7.68
CA VAL A 147 -6.16 -13.25 -8.75
C VAL A 147 -6.67 -12.82 -10.12
N SER A 148 -7.93 -13.11 -10.44
CA SER A 148 -8.55 -12.70 -11.71
C SER A 148 -8.57 -11.17 -11.86
N THR A 149 -9.01 -10.46 -10.83
CA THR A 149 -9.07 -8.99 -10.82
C THR A 149 -7.68 -8.37 -10.92
N PHE A 150 -6.72 -8.87 -10.15
CA PHE A 150 -5.33 -8.39 -10.19
C PHE A 150 -4.65 -8.68 -11.53
N LYS A 151 -4.99 -9.78 -12.19
CA LYS A 151 -4.48 -10.09 -13.53
C LYS A 151 -4.96 -9.09 -14.58
N GLU A 152 -6.21 -8.65 -14.48
CA GLU A 152 -6.74 -7.60 -15.35
C GLU A 152 -6.11 -6.25 -15.01
N ALA A 153 -5.99 -5.91 -13.73
CA ALA A 153 -5.32 -4.70 -13.27
C ALA A 153 -3.86 -4.63 -13.74
N ALA A 154 -3.11 -5.74 -13.63
CA ALA A 154 -1.73 -5.84 -14.09
C ALA A 154 -1.59 -5.61 -15.60
N LYS A 155 -2.53 -6.13 -16.40
CA LYS A 155 -2.57 -5.84 -17.84
C LYS A 155 -2.82 -4.36 -18.12
N ILE A 156 -3.77 -3.75 -17.39
CA ILE A 156 -4.04 -2.30 -17.53
C ILE A 156 -2.78 -1.50 -17.24
N ALA A 157 -2.08 -1.81 -16.14
CA ALA A 157 -0.85 -1.12 -15.79
C ALA A 157 0.24 -1.31 -16.86
N ALA A 158 0.46 -2.53 -17.31
CA ALA A 158 1.44 -2.85 -18.37
C ALA A 158 1.15 -2.11 -19.67
N ASP A 159 -0.13 -2.00 -20.08
CA ASP A 159 -0.54 -1.25 -21.28
C ASP A 159 -0.26 0.26 -21.16
N HIS A 160 -0.12 0.78 -19.94
CA HIS A 160 0.27 2.15 -19.65
C HIS A 160 1.77 2.33 -19.35
N GLY A 161 2.55 1.24 -19.40
CA GLY A 161 3.97 1.25 -19.06
C GLY A 161 4.24 1.37 -17.54
N GLU A 162 3.25 1.06 -16.73
CA GLU A 162 3.33 1.09 -15.27
C GLU A 162 3.45 -0.33 -14.68
N ARG A 163 3.86 -0.39 -13.41
CA ARG A 163 3.87 -1.61 -12.60
C ARG A 163 3.01 -1.41 -11.35
N LEU A 164 2.30 -2.44 -10.96
CA LEU A 164 1.57 -2.48 -9.70
C LEU A 164 2.42 -3.11 -8.60
N ALA A 165 2.32 -2.58 -7.39
CA ALA A 165 2.84 -3.21 -6.18
C ALA A 165 1.68 -3.53 -5.24
N ALA A 166 1.49 -4.80 -4.93
CA ALA A 166 0.50 -5.25 -3.98
C ALA A 166 1.08 -5.12 -2.57
N GLU A 167 0.48 -4.27 -1.74
CA GLU A 167 0.84 -4.14 -0.33
C GLU A 167 -0.07 -5.03 0.50
N GLY A 168 0.54 -5.96 1.22
CA GLY A 168 -0.16 -6.87 2.09
C GLY A 168 -0.16 -6.37 3.51
N GLU A 169 -1.33 -6.03 4.00
CA GLU A 169 -1.58 -5.73 5.40
C GLU A 169 -2.49 -6.81 5.99
N ILE A 170 -2.37 -7.06 7.28
CA ILE A 170 -3.13 -8.12 7.97
C ILE A 170 -4.66 -7.98 7.89
N CYS A 171 -5.15 -6.83 7.48
CA CYS A 171 -6.59 -6.55 7.32
C CYS A 171 -7.13 -6.84 5.92
N TRP A 172 -6.28 -6.98 4.89
CA TRP A 172 -6.72 -7.18 3.52
C TRP A 172 -6.90 -8.66 3.19
N ALA A 173 -8.14 -9.04 2.89
CA ALA A 173 -8.50 -10.42 2.55
C ALA A 173 -7.64 -10.98 1.40
N GLY A 174 -7.17 -12.21 1.55
CA GLY A 174 -6.31 -12.89 0.58
C GLY A 174 -4.87 -12.36 0.51
N MET A 175 -4.54 -11.34 1.29
CA MET A 175 -3.21 -10.72 1.37
C MET A 175 -2.75 -10.53 2.81
N HIS A 176 -3.47 -11.11 3.77
CA HIS A 176 -3.31 -10.88 5.20
C HIS A 176 -2.21 -11.74 5.85
N SER A 177 -1.54 -12.59 5.08
CA SER A 177 -0.32 -13.30 5.49
C SER A 177 0.67 -13.38 4.33
N TRP A 178 1.92 -13.67 4.66
CA TRP A 178 2.96 -13.87 3.65
C TRP A 178 2.65 -14.98 2.65
N LYS A 179 1.99 -16.03 3.10
CA LYS A 179 1.66 -17.18 2.27
C LYS A 179 0.48 -16.88 1.34
N ASP A 180 -0.56 -16.23 1.85
CA ASP A 180 -1.71 -15.84 1.02
C ASP A 180 -1.30 -14.80 -0.02
N MET A 181 -0.42 -13.84 0.35
CA MET A 181 0.17 -12.89 -0.59
C MET A 181 0.92 -13.62 -1.70
N LEU A 182 1.76 -14.60 -1.35
CA LEU A 182 2.53 -15.37 -2.33
C LEU A 182 1.60 -16.12 -3.28
N ASP A 183 0.55 -16.75 -2.76
CA ASP A 183 -0.44 -17.48 -3.57
C ASP A 183 -1.17 -16.55 -4.54
N VAL A 184 -1.48 -15.31 -4.16
CA VAL A 184 -2.04 -14.29 -5.07
C VAL A 184 -1.03 -13.91 -6.16
N LEU A 185 0.21 -13.60 -5.79
CA LEU A 185 1.25 -13.18 -6.75
C LEU A 185 1.56 -14.28 -7.77
N GLU A 186 1.72 -15.52 -7.30
CA GLU A 186 1.93 -16.71 -8.16
C GLU A 186 0.72 -16.99 -9.04
N GLY A 187 -0.49 -16.83 -8.49
CA GLY A 187 -1.75 -17.01 -9.24
C GLY A 187 -1.91 -16.00 -10.37
N VAL A 188 -1.51 -14.75 -10.17
CA VAL A 188 -1.48 -13.73 -11.22
C VAL A 188 -0.42 -14.06 -12.27
N GLY A 189 0.78 -14.45 -11.85
CA GLY A 189 1.85 -14.94 -12.72
C GLY A 189 2.38 -13.91 -13.72
N MET A 190 2.40 -12.62 -13.35
CA MET A 190 2.87 -11.50 -14.18
C MET A 190 3.92 -10.66 -13.43
N PRO A 191 5.09 -11.21 -13.07
CA PRO A 191 6.07 -10.54 -12.23
C PRO A 191 6.64 -9.25 -12.83
N GLU A 192 6.55 -9.08 -14.15
CA GLU A 192 6.93 -7.85 -14.85
C GLU A 192 5.94 -6.69 -14.64
N ALA A 193 4.67 -7.00 -14.31
CA ALA A 193 3.59 -6.02 -14.18
C ALA A 193 3.03 -5.89 -12.76
N LEU A 194 3.11 -6.95 -11.95
CA LEU A 194 2.65 -6.97 -10.55
C LEU A 194 3.74 -7.58 -9.66
N GLY A 195 4.12 -6.85 -8.63
CA GLY A 195 5.02 -7.32 -7.59
C GLY A 195 4.48 -7.03 -6.20
N PHE A 196 5.33 -7.24 -5.22
CA PHE A 196 5.06 -7.04 -3.80
C PHE A 196 5.64 -5.71 -3.31
N GLN A 197 4.88 -4.99 -2.51
CA GLN A 197 5.40 -3.92 -1.67
C GLN A 197 5.69 -4.47 -0.28
N ALA A 198 6.95 -4.43 0.10
CA ALA A 198 7.40 -4.88 1.41
C ALA A 198 7.37 -3.69 2.40
N ASP A 199 6.31 -3.56 3.17
CA ASP A 199 6.29 -2.70 4.34
C ASP A 199 6.76 -3.49 5.57
N LEU A 200 7.79 -3.01 6.26
CA LEU A 200 8.41 -3.73 7.37
C LEU A 200 7.47 -3.90 8.56
N ALA A 201 6.59 -2.92 8.82
CA ALA A 201 5.61 -3.03 9.89
C ALA A 201 4.60 -4.15 9.62
N HIS A 202 4.18 -4.33 8.37
CA HIS A 202 3.23 -5.38 8.00
C HIS A 202 3.89 -6.75 7.89
N THR A 203 5.09 -6.83 7.34
CA THR A 203 5.83 -8.10 7.25
C THR A 203 6.25 -8.63 8.62
N TYR A 204 6.48 -7.75 9.59
CA TYR A 204 6.65 -8.15 10.98
C TYR A 204 5.42 -8.91 11.50
N LEU A 205 4.21 -8.37 11.33
CA LEU A 205 2.96 -9.01 11.74
C LEU A 205 2.68 -10.32 10.97
N TYR A 206 3.12 -10.42 9.72
CA TYR A 206 3.08 -11.67 8.98
C TYR A 206 3.90 -12.78 9.66
N THR A 207 5.10 -12.42 10.17
CA THR A 207 5.96 -13.37 10.88
C THR A 207 5.29 -13.89 12.14
N LEU A 208 4.53 -13.03 12.82
CA LEU A 208 3.73 -13.39 14.00
C LEU A 208 2.47 -14.21 13.67
N GLY A 209 2.03 -14.23 12.41
CA GLY A 209 0.80 -14.93 12.00
C GLY A 209 -0.49 -14.29 12.51
N TYR A 210 -0.54 -12.97 12.59
CA TYR A 210 -1.60 -12.23 13.29
C TYR A 210 -3.02 -12.63 12.85
N ASN A 211 -3.41 -12.57 11.63
CA ASN A 211 -4.72 -13.04 11.13
C ASN A 211 -4.67 -14.42 10.44
N ALA A 212 -3.54 -15.10 10.52
CA ALA A 212 -3.30 -16.39 9.91
C ALA A 212 -2.34 -17.21 10.78
N PRO A 213 -2.76 -17.68 11.96
CA PRO A 213 -1.90 -18.41 12.89
C PRO A 213 -1.30 -19.68 12.28
N GLU A 214 -1.95 -20.25 11.26
CA GLU A 214 -1.44 -21.37 10.47
C GLU A 214 -0.21 -21.02 9.64
N HIS A 215 0.03 -19.74 9.36
CA HIS A 215 1.18 -19.22 8.62
C HIS A 215 2.22 -18.55 9.52
N ALA A 216 2.02 -18.56 10.84
CA ALA A 216 2.98 -18.02 11.78
C ALA A 216 4.33 -18.72 11.67
N LEU A 217 5.39 -17.94 11.72
CA LEU A 217 6.77 -18.45 11.63
C LEU A 217 7.47 -18.47 12.99
N VAL A 218 6.93 -17.78 13.97
CA VAL A 218 7.35 -17.81 15.37
C VAL A 218 6.17 -18.09 16.27
N GLN A 219 6.44 -18.54 17.50
CA GLN A 219 5.42 -18.78 18.51
C GLN A 219 5.41 -17.64 19.54
N GLU A 220 4.34 -17.46 20.28
CA GLU A 220 4.28 -16.50 21.37
C GLU A 220 5.46 -16.69 22.35
N GLY A 221 6.12 -15.58 22.70
CA GLY A 221 7.31 -15.60 23.55
C GLY A 221 8.60 -15.96 22.85
N TYR A 222 8.61 -15.91 21.52
CA TYR A 222 9.84 -16.11 20.71
C TYR A 222 10.99 -15.20 21.16
N SER A 223 12.20 -15.70 20.99
CA SER A 223 13.44 -14.94 21.18
C SER A 223 13.86 -14.23 19.87
N GLU A 224 14.73 -13.24 19.99
CA GLU A 224 15.32 -12.58 18.82
C GLU A 224 16.10 -13.59 17.95
N GLU A 225 16.75 -14.59 18.57
CA GLU A 225 17.47 -15.65 17.85
C GLU A 225 16.53 -16.54 17.01
N GLU A 226 15.27 -16.70 17.42
CA GLU A 226 14.25 -17.44 16.68
C GLU A 226 13.59 -16.56 15.61
N PHE A 227 13.44 -15.26 15.89
CA PHE A 227 12.78 -14.33 14.97
C PHE A 227 13.55 -14.15 13.66
N TRP A 228 14.83 -13.84 13.70
CA TRP A 228 15.56 -13.47 12.48
C TRP A 228 15.59 -14.57 11.42
N PRO A 229 15.84 -15.86 11.73
CA PRO A 229 15.73 -16.92 10.71
C PRO A 229 14.32 -17.10 10.15
N ALA A 230 13.29 -16.87 10.98
CA ALA A 230 11.90 -16.93 10.56
C ALA A 230 11.55 -15.79 9.60
N TYR A 231 11.97 -14.58 9.93
CA TYR A 231 11.81 -13.40 9.09
C TYR A 231 12.56 -13.51 7.76
N GLU A 232 13.81 -14.03 7.79
CA GLU A 232 14.61 -14.31 6.60
C GLU A 232 13.91 -15.31 5.68
N LYS A 233 13.35 -16.38 6.23
CA LYS A 233 12.59 -17.39 5.45
C LYS A 233 11.41 -16.76 4.69
N MET A 234 10.64 -15.89 5.32
CA MET A 234 9.55 -15.16 4.69
C MET A 234 10.06 -14.19 3.62
N THR A 235 11.09 -13.44 3.97
CA THR A 235 11.72 -12.48 3.07
C THR A 235 12.28 -13.16 1.83
N ASP A 236 12.91 -14.32 1.97
CA ASP A 236 13.42 -15.11 0.85
C ASP A 236 12.30 -15.59 -0.09
N ALA A 237 11.13 -15.93 0.45
CA ALA A 237 9.99 -16.33 -0.36
C ALA A 237 9.38 -15.16 -1.15
N LEU A 238 9.29 -13.97 -0.54
CA LEU A 238 8.69 -12.78 -1.15
C LEU A 238 9.66 -11.95 -1.97
N ARG A 239 10.97 -12.05 -1.73
CA ARG A 239 12.02 -11.25 -2.41
C ARG A 239 11.96 -11.28 -3.94
N PRO A 240 11.69 -12.42 -4.63
CA PRO A 240 11.58 -12.43 -6.09
C PRO A 240 10.45 -11.52 -6.62
N TRP A 241 9.45 -11.23 -5.80
CA TRP A 241 8.29 -10.40 -6.13
C TRP A 241 8.45 -8.97 -5.65
N THR A 242 9.36 -8.68 -4.72
CA THR A 242 9.48 -7.36 -4.09
C THR A 242 10.01 -6.33 -5.07
N ILE A 243 9.22 -5.29 -5.31
CA ILE A 243 9.53 -4.21 -6.25
C ILE A 243 9.41 -2.81 -5.64
N ASP A 244 8.88 -2.73 -4.43
CA ASP A 244 8.75 -1.50 -3.65
C ASP A 244 8.93 -1.81 -2.16
N PHE A 245 9.30 -0.81 -1.37
CA PHE A 245 9.72 -1.05 -0.01
C PHE A 245 9.41 0.14 0.91
N HIS A 246 8.73 -0.12 2.02
CA HIS A 246 8.51 0.86 3.08
C HIS A 246 9.28 0.48 4.35
N VAL A 247 10.02 1.44 4.88
CA VAL A 247 10.68 1.29 6.19
C VAL A 247 9.76 1.84 7.26
N ALA A 248 9.22 0.96 8.07
CA ALA A 248 8.34 1.29 9.18
C ALA A 248 8.62 0.38 10.37
N GLN A 249 8.33 0.84 11.58
CA GLN A 249 8.36 0.04 12.80
C GLN A 249 6.94 -0.33 13.22
N ASN A 250 6.82 -1.41 13.98
CA ASN A 250 5.58 -1.90 14.56
C ASN A 250 5.85 -2.48 15.94
N ASP A 251 4.99 -2.22 16.92
CA ASP A 251 5.11 -2.75 18.29
C ASP A 251 4.61 -4.21 18.45
N GLY A 252 4.25 -4.87 17.35
CA GLY A 252 3.72 -6.22 17.35
C GLY A 252 2.25 -6.34 17.75
N GLU A 253 1.58 -5.21 17.97
CA GLU A 253 0.18 -5.18 18.40
C GLU A 253 -0.68 -4.44 17.37
N VAL A 254 -1.97 -4.80 17.35
CA VAL A 254 -2.99 -4.12 16.55
C VAL A 254 -3.94 -3.40 17.48
N HIS A 255 -3.96 -2.09 17.39
CA HIS A 255 -4.74 -1.23 18.27
C HIS A 255 -5.90 -0.55 17.55
N GLY A 256 -6.91 -0.15 18.29
CA GLY A 256 -7.91 0.82 17.92
C GLY A 256 -8.81 0.45 16.74
N ALA A 257 -9.45 1.45 16.21
CA ALA A 257 -10.48 1.35 15.16
C ALA A 257 -10.10 2.03 13.84
N GLY A 258 -9.04 2.83 13.80
CA GLY A 258 -8.54 3.47 12.60
C GLY A 258 -7.89 2.48 11.63
N SER A 259 -7.78 2.83 10.35
CA SER A 259 -7.19 1.95 9.35
C SER A 259 -5.77 1.52 9.72
N HIS A 260 -4.92 2.44 10.13
CA HIS A 260 -3.56 2.11 10.55
C HIS A 260 -3.49 1.32 11.87
N ASP A 261 -4.36 1.63 12.82
CA ASP A 261 -4.38 0.89 14.09
C ASP A 261 -4.85 -0.55 13.91
N LYS A 262 -5.70 -0.83 12.91
CA LYS A 262 -6.16 -2.19 12.57
C LYS A 262 -5.17 -2.97 11.71
N THR A 263 -4.22 -2.30 11.08
CA THR A 263 -3.22 -2.91 10.21
C THR A 263 -1.88 -3.14 10.91
N GLY A 264 -1.84 -2.87 12.20
CA GLY A 264 -0.63 -2.79 13.00
C GLY A 264 -0.13 -1.35 13.09
N LYS A 265 0.06 -0.88 14.30
CA LYS A 265 0.47 0.50 14.56
C LYS A 265 1.90 0.73 14.03
N HIS A 266 2.03 1.68 13.14
CA HIS A 266 3.33 2.22 12.79
C HIS A 266 3.87 3.07 13.94
N CYS A 267 4.87 2.57 14.64
CA CYS A 267 5.49 3.26 15.75
C CYS A 267 6.45 4.35 15.27
N PRO A 268 6.64 5.44 16.04
CA PRO A 268 7.79 6.31 15.86
C PRO A 268 9.10 5.53 15.92
N ALA A 269 10.13 6.00 15.21
CA ALA A 269 11.42 5.33 15.14
C ALA A 269 12.17 5.23 16.49
N ASP A 270 11.73 5.98 17.49
CA ASP A 270 12.26 5.98 18.86
C ASP A 270 11.32 5.29 19.85
N ASP A 271 10.29 4.60 19.39
CA ASP A 271 9.43 3.80 20.25
C ASP A 271 10.20 2.61 20.79
N PRO A 272 10.30 2.42 22.11
CA PRO A 272 11.08 1.33 22.69
C PRO A 272 10.47 -0.06 22.48
N ASN A 273 9.24 -0.13 21.98
CA ASN A 273 8.54 -1.37 21.70
C ASN A 273 8.49 -1.69 20.18
N GLY A 274 9.00 -0.81 19.34
CA GLY A 274 9.01 -0.97 17.89
C GLY A 274 10.30 -1.54 17.35
#